data_34501e3a0a4cd08978f69e835d8b210e
#
_entry.id   34501e3a0a4cd08978f69e835d8b210e
#
_cell.length_a   1.000
_cell.length_b   1.000
_cell.length_c   1.000
_cell.angle_alpha   90.00
_cell.angle_beta   90.00
_cell.angle_gamma   90.00
#
_symmetry.space_group_name_H-M   'P 1'
#
loop_
_entity.id
_entity.type
_entity.pdbx_description
1 polymer ?
#
loop_
_entity_poly.entity_id
_entity_poly.type
_entity_poly.pdbx_seq_one_letter_code
_entity_poly.pdbx_strand_id
1 'polypeptide(L)'
;MPFRSETYRILIASPSDLSEERDAVTEAIHDWNAQHAVDEAVTLLPVKWETHSLPQSNVRPQSAINTQLVAECDILIGMFWTKLGTHTGVAASGTVEEIDQFVAAGKPALLYFSSRPINPAQINLEQLKMLRDFKEETYKNALVGSFGAVDELRHVLSHHLMKQVRMLKKKKTRRGIDRVEQAEKVMHLLRL
;
A
#
# COMPACT_ATOMS: atom_id res chain seq x y z
N MET A 1 -8.57 -15.41 -24.54
CA MET A 1 -8.08 -14.39 -25.48
C MET A 1 -7.26 -13.36 -24.72
N PRO A 2 -6.20 -12.78 -25.29
CA PRO A 2 -5.48 -11.68 -24.65
C PRO A 2 -6.39 -10.44 -24.49
N PHE A 3 -6.23 -9.70 -23.40
CA PHE A 3 -6.95 -8.44 -23.15
C PHE A 3 -5.98 -7.35 -22.75
N ARG A 4 -6.36 -6.09 -22.94
CA ARG A 4 -5.59 -4.93 -22.47
C ARG A 4 -6.04 -4.56 -21.07
N SER A 5 -5.09 -4.34 -20.18
CA SER A 5 -5.36 -3.91 -18.80
C SER A 5 -4.43 -2.78 -18.39
N GLU A 6 -4.91 -1.94 -17.48
CA GLU A 6 -4.09 -1.01 -16.73
C GLU A 6 -3.53 -1.72 -15.49
N THR A 7 -2.21 -1.65 -15.30
CA THR A 7 -1.57 -2.32 -14.17
C THR A 7 -1.30 -1.34 -13.04
N TYR A 8 -1.80 -1.63 -11.84
CA TYR A 8 -1.46 -0.93 -10.61
C TYR A 8 -0.52 -1.78 -9.75
N ARG A 9 0.59 -1.21 -9.34
CA ARG A 9 1.58 -1.85 -8.46
C ARG A 9 1.21 -1.61 -7.00
N ILE A 10 1.11 -2.69 -6.22
CA ILE A 10 0.71 -2.66 -4.82
C ILE A 10 1.92 -3.02 -3.95
N LEU A 11 2.47 -2.05 -3.23
CA LEU A 11 3.52 -2.29 -2.25
C LEU A 11 2.93 -2.94 -1.00
N ILE A 12 3.47 -4.09 -0.61
CA ILE A 12 3.10 -4.79 0.62
C ILE A 12 4.18 -4.49 1.66
N ALA A 13 3.83 -3.69 2.66
CA ALA A 13 4.72 -3.17 3.70
C ALA A 13 4.32 -3.70 5.07
N SER A 14 5.24 -4.35 5.77
CA SER A 14 5.02 -4.80 7.15
C SER A 14 6.34 -5.10 7.85
N PRO A 15 6.38 -5.04 9.19
CA PRO A 15 7.46 -5.61 9.97
C PRO A 15 7.59 -7.13 9.79
N SER A 16 8.68 -7.70 10.28
CA SER A 16 9.08 -9.10 10.03
C SER A 16 8.18 -10.17 10.69
N ASP A 17 7.27 -9.78 11.58
CA ASP A 17 6.39 -10.68 12.34
C ASP A 17 5.08 -11.04 11.61
N LEU A 18 4.94 -10.65 10.35
CA LEU A 18 3.72 -10.79 9.54
C LEU A 18 3.98 -11.53 8.22
N SER A 19 4.79 -12.59 8.21
CA SER A 19 5.10 -13.33 6.99
C SER A 19 3.87 -14.00 6.36
N GLU A 20 3.01 -14.64 7.17
CA GLU A 20 1.79 -15.28 6.70
C GLU A 20 0.81 -14.26 6.09
N GLU A 21 0.69 -13.10 6.72
CA GLU A 21 -0.16 -12.03 6.21
C GLU A 21 0.34 -11.44 4.90
N ARG A 22 1.68 -11.30 4.73
CA ARG A 22 2.24 -10.87 3.44
C ARG A 22 1.90 -11.83 2.31
N ASP A 23 1.96 -13.12 2.58
CA ASP A 23 1.59 -14.14 1.60
C ASP A 23 0.08 -14.14 1.33
N ALA A 24 -0.74 -14.03 2.37
CA ALA A 24 -2.19 -13.90 2.24
C ALA A 24 -2.62 -12.66 1.44
N VAL A 25 -1.94 -11.51 1.62
CA VAL A 25 -2.18 -10.32 0.79
C VAL A 25 -1.83 -10.57 -0.67
N THR A 26 -0.71 -11.25 -0.92
CA THR A 26 -0.30 -11.63 -2.27
C THR A 26 -1.34 -12.52 -2.94
N GLU A 27 -1.82 -13.53 -2.23
CA GLU A 27 -2.89 -14.43 -2.71
C GLU A 27 -4.20 -13.67 -2.94
N ALA A 28 -4.61 -12.80 -2.03
CA ALA A 28 -5.82 -11.99 -2.20
C ALA A 28 -5.75 -11.08 -3.45
N ILE A 29 -4.56 -10.56 -3.80
CA ILE A 29 -4.35 -9.80 -5.03
C ILE A 29 -4.47 -10.71 -6.25
N HIS A 30 -3.92 -11.92 -6.22
CA HIS A 30 -4.04 -12.89 -7.32
C HIS A 30 -5.49 -13.35 -7.50
N ASP A 31 -6.20 -13.62 -6.41
CA ASP A 31 -7.63 -13.98 -6.43
C ASP A 31 -8.47 -12.84 -7.02
N TRP A 32 -8.16 -11.58 -6.65
CA TRP A 32 -8.80 -10.42 -7.23
C TRP A 32 -8.59 -10.34 -8.75
N ASN A 33 -7.36 -10.56 -9.22
CA ASN A 33 -7.05 -10.58 -10.64
C ASN A 33 -7.83 -11.69 -11.38
N ALA A 34 -7.87 -12.90 -10.81
CA ALA A 34 -8.57 -14.01 -11.39
C ALA A 34 -10.08 -13.74 -11.58
N GLN A 35 -10.68 -13.00 -10.65
CA GLN A 35 -12.12 -12.73 -10.65
C GLN A 35 -12.51 -11.47 -11.44
N HIS A 36 -11.64 -10.45 -11.47
CA HIS A 36 -12.04 -9.10 -11.88
C HIS A 36 -11.19 -8.47 -12.98
N ALA A 37 -9.99 -9.00 -13.27
CA ALA A 37 -9.06 -8.30 -14.15
C ALA A 37 -9.61 -8.06 -15.55
N VAL A 38 -10.37 -9.00 -16.10
CA VAL A 38 -10.98 -8.88 -17.44
C VAL A 38 -12.07 -7.82 -17.43
N ASP A 39 -13.01 -7.91 -16.50
CA ASP A 39 -14.19 -7.03 -16.44
C ASP A 39 -13.82 -5.59 -16.09
N GLU A 40 -12.86 -5.43 -15.17
CA GLU A 40 -12.37 -4.11 -14.78
C GLU A 40 -11.32 -3.54 -15.74
N ALA A 41 -10.77 -4.36 -16.67
CA ALA A 41 -9.61 -4.01 -17.51
C ALA A 41 -8.43 -3.49 -16.66
N VAL A 42 -8.21 -4.08 -15.49
CA VAL A 42 -7.18 -3.72 -14.49
C VAL A 42 -6.47 -4.98 -14.03
N THR A 43 -5.16 -4.90 -13.87
CA THR A 43 -4.33 -5.93 -13.23
C THR A 43 -3.66 -5.34 -12.00
N LEU A 44 -3.69 -6.04 -10.89
CA LEU A 44 -3.01 -5.66 -9.66
C LEU A 44 -1.71 -6.48 -9.54
N LEU A 45 -0.57 -5.82 -9.40
CA LEU A 45 0.74 -6.45 -9.29
C LEU A 45 1.25 -6.32 -7.85
N PRO A 46 1.34 -7.41 -7.06
CA PRO A 46 1.92 -7.35 -5.73
C PRO A 46 3.44 -7.10 -5.82
N VAL A 47 3.93 -6.19 -5.01
CA VAL A 47 5.35 -5.81 -4.93
C VAL A 47 5.79 -5.98 -3.48
N LYS A 48 6.84 -6.79 -3.27
CA LYS A 48 7.49 -7.02 -1.97
C LYS A 48 8.97 -6.66 -2.10
N TRP A 49 9.55 -6.05 -1.07
CA TRP A 49 10.96 -5.65 -1.10
C TRP A 49 11.89 -6.87 -1.25
N GLU A 50 11.51 -8.03 -0.69
CA GLU A 50 12.29 -9.26 -0.72
C GLU A 50 12.54 -9.78 -2.15
N THR A 51 11.60 -9.51 -3.05
CA THR A 51 11.61 -10.06 -4.42
C THR A 51 11.80 -9.03 -5.51
N HIS A 52 11.60 -7.74 -5.21
CA HIS A 52 11.59 -6.68 -6.22
C HIS A 52 12.70 -5.64 -6.02
N SER A 53 13.40 -5.62 -4.87
CA SER A 53 14.54 -4.73 -4.66
C SER A 53 15.84 -5.37 -5.15
N LEU A 54 16.74 -4.53 -5.67
CA LEU A 54 18.09 -4.93 -6.04
C LEU A 54 19.08 -4.54 -4.93
N PRO A 55 20.02 -5.43 -4.55
CA PRO A 55 21.07 -5.08 -3.62
C PRO A 55 21.90 -3.90 -4.15
N GLN A 56 22.08 -2.87 -3.35
CA GLN A 56 22.92 -1.71 -3.66
C GLN A 56 23.90 -1.44 -2.54
N SER A 57 25.16 -1.18 -2.91
CA SER A 57 26.19 -0.73 -1.98
C SER A 57 26.24 0.80 -1.90
N ASN A 58 26.76 1.32 -0.80
CA ASN A 58 26.97 2.77 -0.56
C ASN A 58 25.68 3.62 -0.47
N VAL A 59 24.53 2.99 -0.25
CA VAL A 59 23.26 3.67 0.03
C VAL A 59 22.61 3.09 1.29
N ARG A 60 21.86 3.91 2.01
CA ARG A 60 21.07 3.45 3.14
C ARG A 60 20.04 2.44 2.64
N PRO A 61 19.92 1.22 3.22
CA PRO A 61 19.04 0.17 2.69
C PRO A 61 17.60 0.64 2.46
N GLN A 62 17.00 1.35 3.43
CA GLN A 62 15.65 1.88 3.28
C GLN A 62 15.55 2.92 2.16
N SER A 63 16.56 3.76 1.96
CA SER A 63 16.58 4.72 0.85
C SER A 63 16.60 4.03 -0.53
N ALA A 64 17.33 2.92 -0.64
CA ALA A 64 17.33 2.11 -1.86
C ALA A 64 15.94 1.50 -2.14
N ILE A 65 15.29 0.93 -1.12
CA ILE A 65 13.92 0.40 -1.22
C ILE A 65 12.95 1.50 -1.63
N ASN A 66 13.00 2.64 -0.97
CA ASN A 66 12.10 3.76 -1.23
C ASN A 66 12.24 4.27 -2.67
N THR A 67 13.47 4.41 -3.16
CA THR A 67 13.72 4.86 -4.54
C THR A 67 13.27 3.83 -5.57
N GLN A 68 13.49 2.54 -5.31
CA GLN A 68 13.19 1.47 -6.27
C GLN A 68 11.72 1.06 -6.27
N LEU A 69 11.05 1.09 -5.13
CA LEU A 69 9.70 0.52 -4.98
C LEU A 69 8.63 1.54 -4.64
N VAL A 70 8.84 2.40 -3.63
CA VAL A 70 7.83 3.34 -3.16
C VAL A 70 7.45 4.34 -4.25
N ALA A 71 8.45 4.86 -4.99
CA ALA A 71 8.22 5.81 -6.07
C ALA A 71 7.37 5.21 -7.21
N GLU A 72 7.58 3.93 -7.52
CA GLU A 72 6.96 3.25 -8.66
C GLU A 72 5.63 2.56 -8.36
N CYS A 73 5.27 2.37 -7.07
CA CYS A 73 4.01 1.75 -6.69
C CYS A 73 2.86 2.75 -6.61
N ASP A 74 1.65 2.29 -6.86
CA ASP A 74 0.42 3.09 -6.93
C ASP A 74 -0.40 3.03 -5.66
N ILE A 75 -0.34 1.91 -4.94
CA ILE A 75 -1.08 1.63 -3.71
C ILE A 75 -0.10 1.04 -2.71
N LEU A 76 -0.26 1.35 -1.42
CA LEU A 76 0.43 0.68 -0.32
C LEU A 76 -0.58 -0.07 0.54
N ILE A 77 -0.26 -1.30 0.92
CA ILE A 77 -0.93 -2.07 1.97
C ILE A 77 0.06 -2.21 3.12
N GLY A 78 -0.20 -1.49 4.22
CA GLY A 78 0.60 -1.51 5.44
C GLY A 78 -0.05 -2.37 6.52
N MET A 79 0.71 -3.27 7.14
CA MET A 79 0.19 -4.17 8.18
C MET A 79 1.08 -4.14 9.42
N PHE A 80 0.46 -4.22 10.60
CA PHE A 80 1.14 -4.23 11.89
C PHE A 80 0.50 -5.23 12.86
N TRP A 81 1.33 -5.86 13.71
CA TRP A 81 0.85 -6.79 14.75
C TRP A 81 1.52 -6.52 16.10
N THR A 82 2.77 -6.98 16.32
CA THR A 82 3.47 -6.85 17.62
C THR A 82 4.62 -5.85 17.57
N LYS A 83 5.06 -5.47 16.37
CA LYS A 83 6.24 -4.62 16.15
C LYS A 83 5.89 -3.44 15.25
N LEU A 84 6.54 -2.32 15.48
CA LEU A 84 6.57 -1.22 14.53
C LEU A 84 7.67 -1.42 13.47
N GLY A 85 8.75 -2.10 13.84
CA GLY A 85 9.91 -2.36 13.02
C GLY A 85 11.16 -1.63 13.51
N THR A 86 12.27 -1.75 12.76
CA THR A 86 13.55 -1.17 13.13
C THR A 86 13.64 0.28 12.69
N HIS A 87 14.13 1.14 13.57
CA HIS A 87 14.37 2.56 13.30
C HIS A 87 15.36 2.75 12.14
N THR A 88 15.01 3.63 11.19
CA THR A 88 15.80 3.82 9.95
C THR A 88 16.81 4.97 10.02
N GLY A 89 16.83 5.71 11.13
CA GLY A 89 17.57 6.97 11.27
C GLY A 89 16.77 8.20 10.81
N VAL A 90 15.68 8.00 10.08
CA VAL A 90 14.79 9.06 9.56
C VAL A 90 13.37 8.90 10.10
N ALA A 91 12.87 7.68 10.18
CA ALA A 91 11.54 7.34 10.67
C ALA A 91 11.60 6.28 11.77
N ALA A 92 10.51 6.11 12.51
CA ALA A 92 10.38 5.13 13.58
C ALA A 92 10.56 3.67 13.08
N SER A 93 10.25 3.41 11.81
CA SER A 93 10.59 2.15 11.14
C SER A 93 10.58 2.31 9.61
N GLY A 94 11.10 1.30 8.89
CA GLY A 94 11.07 1.25 7.43
C GLY A 94 9.63 1.28 6.90
N THR A 95 8.74 0.50 7.49
CA THR A 95 7.31 0.48 7.12
C THR A 95 6.65 1.85 7.33
N VAL A 96 6.95 2.55 8.41
CA VAL A 96 6.44 3.90 8.65
C VAL A 96 7.00 4.88 7.62
N GLU A 97 8.29 4.80 7.30
CA GLU A 97 8.91 5.65 6.27
C GLU A 97 8.26 5.46 4.88
N GLU A 98 7.94 4.22 4.52
CA GLU A 98 7.21 3.90 3.29
C GLU A 98 5.80 4.52 3.28
N ILE A 99 5.06 4.39 4.38
CA ILE A 99 3.72 4.96 4.54
C ILE A 99 3.77 6.48 4.40
N ASP A 100 4.68 7.14 5.11
CA ASP A 100 4.82 8.60 5.11
C ASP A 100 5.10 9.13 3.69
N GLN A 101 5.96 8.44 2.94
CA GLN A 101 6.26 8.80 1.55
C GLN A 101 5.04 8.63 0.62
N PHE A 102 4.26 7.55 0.80
CA PHE A 102 3.01 7.36 0.04
C PHE A 102 2.01 8.46 0.32
N VAL A 103 1.80 8.78 1.60
CA VAL A 103 0.87 9.84 2.02
C VAL A 103 1.35 11.19 1.50
N ALA A 104 2.63 11.53 1.63
CA ALA A 104 3.20 12.78 1.12
C ALA A 104 3.06 12.91 -0.41
N ALA A 105 3.13 11.79 -1.15
CA ALA A 105 2.91 11.75 -2.59
C ALA A 105 1.42 11.78 -2.99
N GLY A 106 0.48 11.84 -2.05
CA GLY A 106 -0.96 11.78 -2.28
C GLY A 106 -1.43 10.46 -2.89
N LYS A 107 -0.66 9.37 -2.64
CA LYS A 107 -0.99 8.01 -3.05
C LYS A 107 -1.78 7.30 -1.93
N PRO A 108 -2.67 6.35 -2.26
CA PRO A 108 -3.46 5.64 -1.26
C PRO A 108 -2.59 4.66 -0.44
N ALA A 109 -2.72 4.72 0.88
CA ALA A 109 -2.17 3.77 1.83
C ALA A 109 -3.33 3.13 2.61
N LEU A 110 -3.46 1.80 2.50
CA LEU A 110 -4.45 0.99 3.22
C LEU A 110 -3.76 0.37 4.43
N LEU A 111 -4.13 0.78 5.63
CA LEU A 111 -3.45 0.36 6.86
C LEU A 111 -4.32 -0.61 7.67
N TYR A 112 -3.69 -1.69 8.15
CA TYR A 112 -4.34 -2.76 8.90
C TYR A 112 -3.57 -3.09 10.16
N PHE A 113 -4.28 -3.26 11.28
CA PHE A 113 -3.71 -3.69 12.55
C PHE A 113 -4.26 -5.04 12.96
N SER A 114 -3.40 -6.00 13.20
CA SER A 114 -3.77 -7.31 13.71
C SER A 114 -4.22 -7.22 15.17
N SER A 115 -5.33 -7.87 15.47
CA SER A 115 -5.84 -8.11 16.83
C SER A 115 -5.62 -9.54 17.30
N ARG A 116 -4.79 -10.33 16.58
CA ARG A 116 -4.46 -11.71 16.98
C ARG A 116 -3.85 -11.77 18.37
N PRO A 117 -4.15 -12.82 19.15
CA PRO A 117 -3.48 -13.06 20.43
C PRO A 117 -1.96 -13.08 20.28
N ILE A 118 -1.27 -12.47 21.24
CA ILE A 118 0.20 -12.44 21.28
C ILE A 118 0.65 -13.38 22.38
N ASN A 119 1.63 -14.24 22.08
CA ASN A 119 2.28 -15.03 23.12
C ASN A 119 3.09 -14.09 24.05
N PRO A 120 2.79 -14.01 25.34
CA PRO A 120 3.48 -13.10 26.25
C PRO A 120 5.00 -13.28 26.29
N ALA A 121 5.50 -14.50 26.06
CA ALA A 121 6.93 -14.80 26.03
C ALA A 121 7.66 -14.21 24.81
N GLN A 122 6.94 -13.78 23.78
CA GLN A 122 7.48 -13.20 22.55
C GLN A 122 7.31 -11.68 22.45
N ILE A 123 6.75 -11.08 23.49
CA ILE A 123 6.49 -9.63 23.50
C ILE A 123 7.79 -8.86 23.70
N ASN A 124 8.12 -7.98 22.75
CA ASN A 124 9.05 -6.90 22.96
C ASN A 124 8.26 -5.66 23.40
N LEU A 125 8.38 -5.27 24.67
CA LEU A 125 7.59 -4.19 25.27
C LEU A 125 7.88 -2.84 24.64
N GLU A 126 9.12 -2.57 24.21
CA GLU A 126 9.50 -1.33 23.54
C GLU A 126 8.81 -1.24 22.16
N GLN A 127 8.91 -2.29 21.36
CA GLN A 127 8.26 -2.36 20.05
C GLN A 127 6.73 -2.25 20.17
N LEU A 128 6.14 -2.92 21.16
CA LEU A 128 4.71 -2.84 21.38
C LEU A 128 4.25 -1.44 21.80
N LYS A 129 5.06 -0.74 22.63
CA LYS A 129 4.81 0.65 22.99
C LYS A 129 4.88 1.56 21.76
N MET A 130 5.95 1.48 20.98
CA MET A 130 6.11 2.25 19.74
C MET A 130 4.94 2.02 18.76
N LEU A 131 4.52 0.78 18.60
CA LEU A 131 3.37 0.42 17.76
C LEU A 131 2.07 1.01 18.30
N ARG A 132 1.86 1.01 19.61
CA ARG A 132 0.66 1.59 20.23
C ARG A 132 0.61 3.10 20.00
N ASP A 133 1.71 3.79 20.23
CA ASP A 133 1.81 5.24 20.03
C ASP A 133 1.55 5.60 18.54
N PHE A 134 2.14 4.86 17.62
CA PHE A 134 1.89 5.00 16.17
C PHE A 134 0.42 4.73 15.82
N LYS A 135 -0.18 3.69 16.37
CA LYS A 135 -1.58 3.33 16.14
C LYS A 135 -2.52 4.43 16.62
N GLU A 136 -2.30 4.97 17.82
CA GLU A 136 -3.11 6.07 18.37
C GLU A 136 -3.03 7.32 17.50
N GLU A 137 -1.84 7.67 16.99
CA GLU A 137 -1.67 8.80 16.09
C GLU A 137 -2.35 8.55 14.73
N THR A 138 -2.20 7.35 14.19
CA THR A 138 -2.82 6.96 12.93
C THR A 138 -4.36 7.03 12.98
N TYR A 139 -4.97 6.58 14.08
CA TYR A 139 -6.43 6.63 14.26
C TYR A 139 -7.00 8.04 14.31
N LYS A 140 -6.22 9.05 14.68
CA LYS A 140 -6.66 10.46 14.65
C LYS A 140 -6.78 11.00 13.22
N ASN A 141 -5.97 10.47 12.30
CA ASN A 141 -5.76 11.06 10.99
C ASN A 141 -6.21 10.16 9.83
N ALA A 142 -6.50 8.88 10.08
CA ALA A 142 -6.84 7.91 9.04
C ALA A 142 -7.91 6.91 9.49
N LEU A 143 -8.67 6.43 8.52
CA LEU A 143 -9.53 5.25 8.70
C LEU A 143 -8.68 4.00 8.46
N VAL A 144 -8.56 3.14 9.46
CA VAL A 144 -7.75 1.93 9.39
C VAL A 144 -8.61 0.68 9.50
N GLY A 145 -8.12 -0.43 8.94
CA GLY A 145 -8.70 -1.76 9.09
C GLY A 145 -8.13 -2.50 10.30
N SER A 146 -8.85 -3.52 10.76
CA SER A 146 -8.36 -4.49 11.73
C SER A 146 -8.71 -5.90 11.28
N PHE A 147 -7.95 -6.90 11.75
CA PHE A 147 -8.21 -8.32 11.50
C PHE A 147 -7.73 -9.16 12.68
N GLY A 148 -8.47 -10.22 13.00
CA GLY A 148 -8.14 -11.18 14.06
C GLY A 148 -7.58 -12.50 13.53
N ALA A 149 -7.62 -12.72 12.20
CA ALA A 149 -7.11 -13.92 11.54
C ALA A 149 -6.70 -13.60 10.09
N VAL A 150 -5.84 -14.45 9.52
CA VAL A 150 -5.36 -14.29 8.14
C VAL A 150 -6.51 -14.35 7.12
N ASP A 151 -7.47 -15.26 7.31
CA ASP A 151 -8.64 -15.37 6.43
C ASP A 151 -9.54 -14.14 6.49
N GLU A 152 -9.68 -13.52 7.65
CA GLU A 152 -10.40 -12.25 7.79
C GLU A 152 -9.71 -11.14 7.01
N LEU A 153 -8.37 -11.08 7.07
CA LEU A 153 -7.58 -10.13 6.27
C LEU A 153 -7.83 -10.31 4.77
N ARG A 154 -7.80 -11.55 4.27
CA ARG A 154 -8.08 -11.86 2.86
C ARG A 154 -9.46 -11.38 2.43
N HIS A 155 -10.47 -11.67 3.25
CA HIS A 155 -11.85 -11.26 2.97
C HIS A 155 -12.02 -9.74 2.92
N VAL A 156 -11.49 -9.05 3.92
CA VAL A 156 -11.56 -7.58 4.00
C VAL A 156 -10.82 -6.94 2.82
N LEU A 157 -9.63 -7.45 2.48
CA LEU A 157 -8.84 -6.97 1.35
C LEU A 157 -9.55 -7.11 0.02
N SER A 158 -10.23 -8.22 -0.25
CA SER A 158 -11.00 -8.43 -1.49
C SER A 158 -11.97 -7.27 -1.74
N HIS A 159 -12.73 -6.88 -0.71
CA HIS A 159 -13.66 -5.76 -0.78
C HIS A 159 -12.96 -4.39 -0.91
N HIS A 160 -11.88 -4.18 -0.18
CA HIS A 160 -11.15 -2.90 -0.18
C HIS A 160 -10.41 -2.68 -1.50
N LEU A 161 -9.81 -3.71 -2.08
CA LEU A 161 -9.16 -3.64 -3.38
C LEU A 161 -10.15 -3.23 -4.48
N MET A 162 -11.34 -3.83 -4.52
CA MET A 162 -12.38 -3.44 -5.48
C MET A 162 -12.77 -1.97 -5.34
N LYS A 163 -13.02 -1.51 -4.11
CA LYS A 163 -13.33 -0.09 -3.87
C LYS A 163 -12.19 0.82 -4.29
N GLN A 164 -10.94 0.45 -3.97
CA GLN A 164 -9.76 1.24 -4.28
C GLN A 164 -9.53 1.36 -5.80
N VAL A 165 -9.65 0.27 -6.54
CA VAL A 165 -9.57 0.28 -8.02
C VAL A 165 -10.61 1.22 -8.62
N ARG A 166 -11.86 1.13 -8.16
CA ARG A 166 -12.94 2.02 -8.64
C ARG A 166 -12.66 3.50 -8.33
N MET A 167 -12.07 3.81 -7.17
CA MET A 167 -11.66 5.18 -6.83
C MET A 167 -10.55 5.69 -7.75
N LEU A 168 -9.54 4.87 -8.05
CA LEU A 168 -8.45 5.23 -8.96
C LEU A 168 -8.97 5.48 -10.38
N LYS A 169 -9.84 4.64 -10.90
CA LYS A 169 -10.48 4.82 -12.21
C LYS A 169 -11.26 6.15 -12.28
N LYS A 170 -12.07 6.47 -11.26
CA LYS A 170 -12.81 7.73 -11.18
C LYS A 170 -11.87 8.95 -11.15
N LYS A 171 -10.77 8.89 -10.37
CA LYS A 171 -9.77 9.98 -10.29
C LYS A 171 -9.10 10.21 -11.64
N LYS A 172 -8.79 9.13 -12.37
CA LYS A 172 -8.20 9.22 -13.71
C LYS A 172 -9.16 9.84 -14.74
N THR A 173 -10.42 9.40 -14.75
CA THR A 173 -11.45 9.96 -15.63
C THR A 173 -11.64 11.46 -15.41
N ARG A 174 -11.73 11.91 -14.14
CA ARG A 174 -11.83 13.34 -13.81
C ARG A 174 -10.64 14.13 -14.34
N ARG A 175 -9.41 13.65 -14.06
CA ARG A 175 -8.19 14.32 -14.58
C ARG A 175 -8.13 14.38 -16.10
N GLY A 176 -8.69 13.39 -16.79
CA GLY A 176 -8.83 13.39 -18.26
C GLY A 176 -9.77 14.49 -18.74
N ILE A 177 -10.93 14.62 -18.12
CA ILE A 177 -11.92 15.67 -18.44
C ILE A 177 -11.32 17.05 -18.21
N ASP A 178 -10.73 17.29 -17.02
CA ASP A 178 -10.11 18.59 -16.69
C ASP A 178 -9.03 19.00 -17.68
N ARG A 179 -8.21 18.05 -18.17
CA ARG A 179 -7.19 18.30 -19.19
C ARG A 179 -7.78 18.68 -20.55
N VAL A 180 -8.85 18.03 -20.96
CA VAL A 180 -9.54 18.33 -22.24
C VAL A 180 -10.15 19.72 -22.17
N GLU A 181 -10.89 20.05 -21.11
CA GLU A 181 -11.49 21.37 -20.91
C GLU A 181 -10.42 22.50 -20.87
N GLN A 182 -9.27 22.23 -20.22
CA GLN A 182 -8.18 23.19 -20.17
C GLN A 182 -7.54 23.40 -21.55
N ALA A 183 -7.35 22.34 -22.34
CA ALA A 183 -6.84 22.39 -23.69
C ALA A 183 -7.79 23.16 -24.61
N GLU A 184 -9.11 22.94 -24.51
CA GLU A 184 -10.13 23.66 -25.26
C GLU A 184 -10.14 25.18 -24.94
N LYS A 185 -10.01 25.55 -23.66
CA LYS A 185 -9.89 26.95 -23.23
C LYS A 185 -8.66 27.63 -23.82
N VAL A 186 -7.50 26.95 -23.80
CA VAL A 186 -6.27 27.48 -24.40
C VAL A 186 -6.43 27.64 -25.92
N MET A 187 -6.99 26.66 -26.60
CA MET A 187 -7.25 26.74 -28.05
C MET A 187 -8.22 27.85 -28.42
N HIS A 188 -9.22 28.12 -27.58
CA HIS A 188 -10.15 29.22 -27.77
C HIS A 188 -9.47 30.60 -27.67
N LEU A 189 -8.57 30.75 -26.67
CA LEU A 189 -7.78 31.96 -26.46
C LEU A 189 -6.76 32.24 -27.59
N LEU A 190 -6.26 31.21 -28.26
CA LEU A 190 -5.30 31.36 -29.38
C LEU A 190 -6.00 31.65 -30.73
N ARG A 191 -7.31 31.56 -30.80
CA ARG A 191 -8.10 31.87 -32.00
C ARG A 191 -8.69 33.30 -32.01
N LEU A 192 -8.49 34.04 -30.92
CA LEU A 192 -8.81 35.47 -30.79
C LEU A 192 -7.58 36.34 -31.10
#